data_0381bedf3b3d7011e1c5c0f5150803bd
#
_entry.id   0381bedf3b3d7011e1c5c0f5150803bd
#
_cell.length_a   1.000
_cell.length_b   1.000
_cell.length_c   1.000
_cell.angle_alpha   90.00
_cell.angle_beta   90.00
_cell.angle_gamma   90.00
#
_symmetry.space_group_name_H-M   'P 1'
#
loop_
_entity.id
_entity.type
_entity.pdbx_description
1 polymer ?
#
loop_
_entity_poly.entity_id
_entity_poly.type
_entity_poly.pdbx_seq_one_letter_code
_entity_poly.pdbx_strand_id
1 'polypeptide(L)'
;VGLVLAGGGARGFAHLGLVRALQAQGIEVGCVGGTSMGSVMGFMVAADQPLKPTMALVRDAFRVNPTGDFNLLPMVSLIKGIRLRGILRHSVESLVGAAVDIEDLWKNYFCIATNYSQAREDILQSGDLQRSILASIAIPGALPPVVRDGDLLCDGGTFNNFPVDVMRTRRGIGTVIGADLSARKPHRLEFSEVPSSWALLRDRFRPRKLRRYKLPALTA
;
A
#
# COMPACT_ATOMS: atom_id res chain seq x y z
N VAL A 1 15.02 -8.59 -13.66
CA VAL A 1 15.15 -8.06 -12.30
C VAL A 1 13.82 -8.19 -11.59
N GLY A 2 13.85 -8.55 -10.29
CA GLY A 2 12.70 -8.46 -9.40
C GLY A 2 12.67 -7.11 -8.69
N LEU A 3 11.52 -6.43 -8.68
CA LEU A 3 11.31 -5.15 -8.01
C LEU A 3 10.41 -5.33 -6.79
N VAL A 4 10.86 -4.88 -5.62
CA VAL A 4 10.07 -4.93 -4.38
C VAL A 4 9.79 -3.52 -3.88
N LEU A 5 8.51 -3.23 -3.67
CA LEU A 5 8.01 -1.92 -3.27
C LEU A 5 7.35 -2.00 -1.88
N ALA A 6 7.97 -1.38 -0.88
CA ALA A 6 7.44 -1.36 0.47
C ALA A 6 6.16 -0.55 0.60
N GLY A 7 5.35 -0.87 1.60
CA GLY A 7 4.25 -0.03 2.03
C GLY A 7 4.75 1.27 2.66
N GLY A 8 3.92 2.32 2.59
CA GLY A 8 4.33 3.63 3.12
C GLY A 8 3.28 4.74 2.96
N GLY A 9 2.02 4.40 2.71
CA GLY A 9 0.96 5.38 2.51
C GLY A 9 1.30 6.37 1.39
N ALA A 10 1.12 7.66 1.63
CA ALA A 10 1.40 8.70 0.62
C ALA A 10 2.87 8.73 0.14
N ARG A 11 3.82 8.25 0.95
CA ARG A 11 5.23 8.14 0.53
C ARG A 11 5.43 7.17 -0.64
N GLY A 12 4.50 6.24 -0.87
CA GLY A 12 4.53 5.28 -1.98
C GLY A 12 4.62 5.93 -3.37
N PHE A 13 4.24 7.18 -3.53
CA PHE A 13 4.45 7.91 -4.79
C PHE A 13 5.93 8.02 -5.17
N ALA A 14 6.86 7.92 -4.22
CA ALA A 14 8.30 7.90 -4.50
C ALA A 14 8.71 6.70 -5.35
N HIS A 15 7.97 5.58 -5.29
CA HIS A 15 8.21 4.40 -6.12
C HIS A 15 8.15 4.72 -7.62
N LEU A 16 7.29 5.64 -8.07
CA LEU A 16 7.22 6.06 -9.46
C LEU A 16 8.50 6.76 -9.92
N GLY A 17 9.16 7.48 -9.01
CA GLY A 17 10.47 8.08 -9.27
C GLY A 17 11.55 7.01 -9.48
N LEU A 18 11.54 5.95 -8.65
CA LEU A 18 12.43 4.81 -8.81
C LEU A 18 12.20 4.09 -10.16
N VAL A 19 10.93 3.80 -10.48
CA VAL A 19 10.58 3.13 -11.76
C VAL A 19 11.08 3.94 -12.94
N ARG A 20 10.90 5.27 -12.91
CA ARG A 20 11.43 6.17 -13.94
C ARG A 20 12.95 6.09 -14.06
N ALA A 21 13.66 6.02 -12.93
CA ALA A 21 15.12 5.91 -12.92
C ALA A 21 15.59 4.56 -13.48
N LEU A 22 14.92 3.45 -13.14
CA LEU A 22 15.23 2.12 -13.68
C LEU A 22 15.05 2.08 -15.20
N GLN A 23 13.93 2.60 -15.71
CA GLN A 23 13.68 2.68 -17.15
C GLN A 23 14.72 3.55 -17.86
N ALA A 24 15.12 4.68 -17.27
CA ALA A 24 16.15 5.56 -17.85
C ALA A 24 17.53 4.88 -17.93
N GLN A 25 17.78 3.89 -17.08
CA GLN A 25 19.00 3.08 -17.09
C GLN A 25 18.87 1.79 -17.93
N GLY A 26 17.75 1.59 -18.63
CA GLY A 26 17.50 0.37 -19.39
C GLY A 26 17.34 -0.90 -18.54
N ILE A 27 16.99 -0.75 -17.25
CA ILE A 27 16.80 -1.89 -16.35
C ILE A 27 15.38 -2.42 -16.50
N GLU A 28 15.28 -3.63 -17.05
CA GLU A 28 14.00 -4.30 -17.23
C GLU A 28 13.56 -5.05 -15.95
N VAL A 29 12.33 -4.79 -15.54
CA VAL A 29 11.68 -5.44 -14.42
C VAL A 29 10.78 -6.56 -14.96
N GLY A 30 11.05 -7.80 -14.56
CA GLY A 30 10.26 -8.97 -14.99
C GLY A 30 9.26 -9.46 -13.94
N CYS A 31 9.49 -9.13 -12.66
CA CYS A 31 8.59 -9.46 -11.56
C CYS A 31 8.50 -8.31 -10.57
N VAL A 32 7.29 -8.00 -10.11
CA VAL A 32 7.05 -6.93 -9.14
C VAL A 32 6.31 -7.48 -7.94
N GLY A 33 6.79 -7.16 -6.75
CA GLY A 33 6.11 -7.47 -5.49
C GLY A 33 5.93 -6.22 -4.65
N GLY A 34 4.86 -6.15 -3.90
CA GLY A 34 4.65 -5.00 -3.02
C GLY A 34 3.62 -5.19 -1.93
N THR A 35 3.64 -4.27 -0.98
CA THR A 35 2.72 -4.24 0.16
C THR A 35 2.06 -2.87 0.25
N SER A 36 0.77 -2.83 0.59
CA SER A 36 0.04 -1.58 0.80
C SER A 36 0.17 -0.65 -0.42
N MET A 37 0.59 0.59 -0.27
CA MET A 37 0.81 1.48 -1.42
C MET A 37 1.86 0.92 -2.40
N GLY A 38 2.81 0.11 -1.93
CA GLY A 38 3.74 -0.61 -2.81
C GLY A 38 3.03 -1.62 -3.72
N SER A 39 1.93 -2.23 -3.29
CA SER A 39 1.10 -3.10 -4.14
C SER A 39 0.40 -2.31 -5.25
N VAL A 40 -0.12 -1.13 -4.94
CA VAL A 40 -0.75 -0.23 -5.93
C VAL A 40 0.24 0.24 -6.98
N MET A 41 1.42 0.70 -6.55
CA MET A 41 2.46 1.14 -7.49
C MET A 41 3.06 -0.05 -8.27
N GLY A 42 3.19 -1.22 -7.63
CA GLY A 42 3.64 -2.45 -8.26
C GLY A 42 2.71 -2.93 -9.37
N PHE A 43 1.41 -2.88 -9.15
CA PHE A 43 0.41 -3.16 -10.19
C PHE A 43 0.62 -2.26 -11.42
N MET A 44 0.84 -0.96 -11.23
CA MET A 44 1.05 -0.04 -12.34
C MET A 44 2.31 -0.37 -13.16
N VAL A 45 3.35 -0.89 -12.50
CA VAL A 45 4.56 -1.39 -13.18
C VAL A 45 4.27 -2.68 -13.91
N ALA A 46 3.48 -3.58 -13.31
CA ALA A 46 3.13 -4.88 -13.89
C ALA A 46 2.16 -4.77 -15.08
N ALA A 47 1.35 -3.71 -15.12
CA ALA A 47 0.51 -3.37 -16.26
C ALA A 47 1.31 -3.01 -17.52
N ASP A 48 2.60 -2.70 -17.38
CA ASP A 48 3.56 -2.40 -18.46
C ASP A 48 3.11 -1.31 -19.45
N GLN A 49 2.32 -0.38 -18.99
CA GLN A 49 1.89 0.76 -19.79
C GLN A 49 2.94 1.88 -19.79
N PRO A 50 2.95 2.76 -20.81
CA PRO A 50 3.89 3.88 -20.87
C PRO A 50 3.85 4.72 -19.59
N LEU A 51 5.01 4.95 -18.97
CA LEU A 51 5.12 5.55 -17.65
C LEU A 51 4.49 6.95 -17.55
N LYS A 52 4.65 7.78 -18.60
CA LYS A 52 4.16 9.16 -18.60
C LYS A 52 2.63 9.26 -18.45
N PRO A 53 1.81 8.57 -19.25
CA PRO A 53 0.36 8.55 -19.05
C PRO A 53 -0.03 7.85 -17.73
N THR A 54 0.66 6.80 -17.31
CA THR A 54 0.41 6.14 -16.03
C THR A 54 0.62 7.10 -14.86
N MET A 55 1.70 7.88 -14.87
CA MET A 55 1.94 8.90 -13.83
C MET A 55 0.87 10.01 -13.85
N ALA A 56 0.37 10.40 -15.03
CA ALA A 56 -0.72 11.38 -15.14
C ALA A 56 -2.02 10.82 -14.55
N LEU A 57 -2.38 9.58 -14.89
CA LEU A 57 -3.54 8.88 -14.33
C LEU A 57 -3.49 8.82 -12.79
N VAL A 58 -2.34 8.43 -12.23
CA VAL A 58 -2.14 8.37 -10.78
C VAL A 58 -2.32 9.75 -10.15
N ARG A 59 -1.67 10.77 -10.70
CA ARG A 59 -1.79 12.13 -10.20
C ARG A 59 -3.25 12.60 -10.18
N ASP A 60 -3.98 12.34 -11.23
CA ASP A 60 -5.37 12.77 -11.36
C ASP A 60 -6.31 11.96 -10.43
N ALA A 61 -6.09 10.66 -10.33
CA ALA A 61 -6.85 9.78 -9.44
C ALA A 61 -6.72 10.18 -7.96
N PHE A 62 -5.54 10.60 -7.52
CA PHE A 62 -5.28 11.02 -6.14
C PHE A 62 -5.45 12.53 -5.87
N ARG A 63 -5.96 13.31 -6.82
CA ARG A 63 -6.41 14.70 -6.54
C ARG A 63 -7.57 14.74 -5.56
N VAL A 64 -8.43 13.73 -5.59
CA VAL A 64 -9.50 13.55 -4.60
C VAL A 64 -8.92 12.82 -3.40
N ASN A 65 -9.21 13.32 -2.19
CA ASN A 65 -8.78 12.65 -0.97
C ASN A 65 -9.36 11.22 -0.90
N PRO A 66 -8.55 10.16 -1.00
CA PRO A 66 -9.02 8.79 -1.06
C PRO A 66 -9.63 8.29 0.26
N THR A 67 -9.32 8.97 1.37
CA THR A 67 -9.73 8.59 2.72
C THR A 67 -10.73 9.57 3.35
N GLY A 68 -11.36 10.42 2.55
CA GLY A 68 -12.28 11.46 3.03
C GLY A 68 -13.73 11.00 3.24
N ASP A 69 -14.03 9.70 3.13
CA ASP A 69 -15.37 9.12 3.29
C ASP A 69 -15.50 8.40 4.65
N PHE A 70 -15.65 9.18 5.72
CA PHE A 70 -15.73 8.67 7.08
C PHE A 70 -17.04 7.92 7.37
N ASN A 71 -16.96 6.88 8.21
CA ASN A 71 -18.12 6.21 8.78
C ASN A 71 -18.71 7.05 9.92
N LEU A 72 -20.01 7.19 9.95
CA LEU A 72 -20.72 7.82 11.07
C LEU A 72 -20.67 6.94 12.33
N LEU A 73 -20.77 5.61 12.14
CA LEU A 73 -20.62 4.60 13.19
C LEU A 73 -19.44 3.67 12.81
N PRO A 74 -18.23 3.91 13.31
CA PRO A 74 -17.03 3.19 12.91
C PRO A 74 -16.88 1.84 13.62
N MET A 75 -17.86 0.93 13.43
CA MET A 75 -17.85 -0.39 14.08
C MET A 75 -16.73 -1.31 13.55
N VAL A 76 -16.37 -1.19 12.27
CA VAL A 76 -15.34 -2.02 11.62
C VAL A 76 -14.16 -1.18 11.17
N SER A 77 -14.42 0.02 10.64
CA SER A 77 -13.38 0.91 10.13
C SER A 77 -13.80 2.38 10.25
N LEU A 78 -12.83 3.27 10.38
CA LEU A 78 -13.06 4.72 10.42
C LEU A 78 -13.50 5.27 9.05
N ILE A 79 -13.02 4.67 7.96
CA ILE A 79 -13.22 5.11 6.58
C ILE A 79 -14.07 4.06 5.86
N LYS A 80 -15.03 4.48 5.04
CA LYS A 80 -15.87 3.57 4.22
C LYS A 80 -15.07 2.88 3.12
N GLY A 81 -14.02 3.54 2.61
CA GLY A 81 -13.18 3.04 1.53
C GLY A 81 -13.84 3.05 0.15
N ILE A 82 -15.00 3.69 -0.01
CA ILE A 82 -15.72 3.77 -1.30
C ILE A 82 -14.89 4.55 -2.31
N ARG A 83 -14.33 5.70 -1.89
CA ARG A 83 -13.50 6.55 -2.75
C ARG A 83 -12.24 5.81 -3.21
N LEU A 84 -11.55 5.16 -2.29
CA LEU A 84 -10.33 4.41 -2.58
C LEU A 84 -10.61 3.24 -3.53
N ARG A 85 -11.71 2.50 -3.31
CA ARG A 85 -12.18 1.46 -4.26
C ARG A 85 -12.48 2.02 -5.63
N GLY A 86 -13.13 3.18 -5.70
CA GLY A 86 -13.43 3.85 -6.97
C GLY A 86 -12.16 4.27 -7.72
N ILE A 87 -11.19 4.83 -7.02
CA ILE A 87 -9.87 5.21 -7.58
C ILE A 87 -9.16 3.97 -8.12
N LEU A 88 -9.09 2.90 -7.33
CA LEU A 88 -8.42 1.67 -7.73
C LEU A 88 -9.10 1.03 -8.94
N ARG A 89 -10.43 0.92 -8.92
CA ARG A 89 -11.20 0.40 -10.04
C ARG A 89 -10.91 1.19 -11.31
N HIS A 90 -11.02 2.51 -11.26
CA HIS A 90 -10.73 3.36 -12.42
C HIS A 90 -9.29 3.19 -12.92
N SER A 91 -8.32 3.05 -12.02
CA SER A 91 -6.92 2.82 -12.39
C SER A 91 -6.72 1.45 -13.07
N VAL A 92 -7.35 0.39 -12.56
CA VAL A 92 -7.31 -0.95 -13.17
C VAL A 92 -7.96 -0.92 -14.55
N GLU A 93 -9.20 -0.42 -14.64
CA GLU A 93 -9.94 -0.35 -15.90
C GLU A 93 -9.18 0.46 -16.98
N SER A 94 -8.52 1.55 -16.58
CA SER A 94 -7.78 2.41 -17.51
C SER A 94 -6.47 1.81 -18.01
N LEU A 95 -5.80 0.98 -17.21
CA LEU A 95 -4.48 0.43 -17.54
C LEU A 95 -4.55 -0.96 -18.18
N VAL A 96 -5.48 -1.80 -17.75
CA VAL A 96 -5.52 -3.22 -18.14
C VAL A 96 -6.91 -3.72 -18.51
N GLY A 97 -7.95 -2.92 -18.34
CA GLY A 97 -9.35 -3.31 -18.63
C GLY A 97 -10.12 -3.72 -17.37
N ALA A 98 -11.39 -4.06 -17.57
CA ALA A 98 -12.29 -4.49 -16.50
C ALA A 98 -12.14 -6.00 -16.21
N ALA A 99 -12.38 -6.40 -14.96
CA ALA A 99 -12.41 -7.80 -14.51
C ALA A 99 -11.13 -8.59 -14.86
N VAL A 100 -9.98 -8.06 -14.44
CA VAL A 100 -8.66 -8.62 -14.72
C VAL A 100 -8.15 -9.39 -13.50
N ASP A 101 -7.64 -10.57 -13.71
CA ASP A 101 -6.93 -11.35 -12.72
C ASP A 101 -5.44 -10.99 -12.69
N ILE A 102 -4.75 -11.33 -11.61
CA ILE A 102 -3.31 -11.04 -11.46
C ILE A 102 -2.51 -11.71 -12.61
N GLU A 103 -2.93 -12.88 -13.03
CA GLU A 103 -2.28 -13.68 -14.09
C GLU A 103 -2.40 -13.04 -15.48
N ASP A 104 -3.34 -12.11 -15.66
CA ASP A 104 -3.52 -11.40 -16.94
C ASP A 104 -2.55 -10.21 -17.11
N LEU A 105 -1.76 -9.89 -16.08
CA LEU A 105 -0.79 -8.80 -16.16
C LEU A 105 0.41 -9.16 -17.03
N TRP A 106 0.96 -8.16 -17.71
CA TRP A 106 2.13 -8.33 -18.58
C TRP A 106 3.39 -8.79 -17.85
N LYS A 107 3.57 -8.36 -16.59
CA LYS A 107 4.69 -8.79 -15.75
C LYS A 107 4.17 -9.61 -14.58
N ASN A 108 4.98 -10.55 -14.13
CA ASN A 108 4.68 -11.29 -12.91
C ASN A 108 4.49 -10.31 -11.75
N TYR A 109 3.37 -10.46 -11.04
CA TYR A 109 3.01 -9.59 -9.93
C TYR A 109 2.55 -10.40 -8.72
N PHE A 110 2.87 -9.89 -7.54
CA PHE A 110 2.24 -10.33 -6.30
C PHE A 110 2.10 -9.16 -5.32
N CYS A 111 1.15 -9.27 -4.42
CA CYS A 111 1.07 -8.38 -3.28
C CYS A 111 0.86 -9.16 -1.99
N ILE A 112 1.21 -8.53 -0.87
CA ILE A 112 1.09 -9.14 0.45
C ILE A 112 -0.15 -8.62 1.13
N ALA A 113 -0.91 -9.55 1.73
CA ALA A 113 -1.94 -9.25 2.71
C ALA A 113 -1.65 -9.97 4.04
N THR A 114 -2.15 -9.43 5.12
CA THR A 114 -2.20 -10.09 6.41
C THR A 114 -3.48 -10.90 6.48
N ASN A 115 -3.38 -12.21 6.57
CA ASN A 115 -4.51 -13.08 6.86
C ASN A 115 -4.75 -13.08 8.39
N TYR A 116 -5.74 -12.30 8.79
CA TYR A 116 -6.06 -12.12 10.22
C TYR A 116 -6.69 -13.38 10.83
N SER A 117 -7.43 -14.14 10.01
CA SER A 117 -8.07 -15.40 10.45
C SER A 117 -7.06 -16.51 10.72
N GLN A 118 -5.96 -16.54 9.94
CA GLN A 118 -4.93 -17.58 10.02
C GLN A 118 -3.65 -17.13 10.73
N ALA A 119 -3.58 -15.84 11.15
CA ALA A 119 -2.41 -15.22 11.77
C ALA A 119 -1.10 -15.40 10.96
N ARG A 120 -1.16 -15.18 9.63
CA ARG A 120 -0.01 -15.33 8.73
C ARG A 120 -0.03 -14.26 7.64
N GLU A 121 1.05 -14.18 6.87
CA GLU A 121 1.04 -13.47 5.60
C GLU A 121 0.38 -14.33 4.51
N ASP A 122 -0.36 -13.70 3.63
CA ASP A 122 -0.84 -14.31 2.39
C ASP A 122 -0.20 -13.61 1.19
N ILE A 123 0.43 -14.41 0.33
CA ILE A 123 1.03 -13.95 -0.92
C ILE A 123 -0.04 -14.05 -2.01
N LEU A 124 -0.63 -12.91 -2.36
CA LEU A 124 -1.67 -12.82 -3.37
C LEU A 124 -1.02 -12.67 -4.75
N GLN A 125 -1.03 -13.74 -5.53
CA GLN A 125 -0.35 -13.82 -6.83
C GLN A 125 -1.25 -14.37 -7.93
N SER A 126 -2.54 -14.58 -7.64
CA SER A 126 -3.53 -15.12 -8.57
C SER A 126 -4.94 -14.65 -8.19
N GLY A 127 -5.85 -14.69 -9.18
CA GLY A 127 -7.24 -14.27 -9.06
C GLY A 127 -7.42 -12.76 -9.06
N ASP A 128 -8.60 -12.30 -8.69
CA ASP A 128 -9.06 -10.90 -8.82
C ASP A 128 -8.01 -9.89 -8.33
N LEU A 129 -7.46 -9.15 -9.28
CA LEU A 129 -6.41 -8.14 -9.06
C LEU A 129 -6.87 -7.02 -8.14
N GLN A 130 -8.06 -6.47 -8.40
CA GLN A 130 -8.57 -5.35 -7.62
C GLN A 130 -8.81 -5.74 -6.16
N ARG A 131 -9.41 -6.92 -5.94
CA ARG A 131 -9.67 -7.45 -4.60
C ARG A 131 -8.39 -7.74 -3.85
N SER A 132 -7.37 -8.25 -4.52
CA SER A 132 -6.05 -8.53 -3.95
C SER A 132 -5.34 -7.25 -3.52
N ILE A 133 -5.34 -6.21 -4.35
CA ILE A 133 -4.78 -4.90 -3.98
C ILE A 133 -5.57 -4.27 -2.83
N LEU A 134 -6.91 -4.34 -2.84
CA LEU A 134 -7.74 -3.83 -1.75
C LEU A 134 -7.42 -4.52 -0.42
N ALA A 135 -7.16 -5.83 -0.41
CA ALA A 135 -6.73 -6.55 0.79
C ALA A 135 -5.37 -6.03 1.27
N SER A 136 -4.42 -5.84 0.35
CA SER A 136 -3.08 -5.34 0.67
C SER A 136 -3.04 -3.93 1.24
N ILE A 137 -4.05 -3.09 0.97
CA ILE A 137 -4.15 -1.70 1.46
C ILE A 137 -5.16 -1.52 2.60
N ALA A 138 -5.80 -2.57 3.06
CA ALA A 138 -6.86 -2.54 4.09
C ALA A 138 -6.26 -2.34 5.49
N ILE A 139 -5.79 -1.14 5.82
CA ILE A 139 -5.19 -0.82 7.12
C ILE A 139 -6.19 -1.11 8.24
N PRO A 140 -5.83 -1.99 9.22
CA PRO A 140 -6.71 -2.38 10.31
C PRO A 140 -7.27 -1.16 11.07
N GLY A 141 -8.59 -1.16 11.29
CA GLY A 141 -9.30 -0.06 11.95
C GLY A 141 -9.49 1.20 11.11
N ALA A 142 -8.63 1.47 10.13
CA ALA A 142 -8.75 2.62 9.25
C ALA A 142 -9.61 2.33 8.02
N LEU A 143 -9.33 1.24 7.31
CA LEU A 143 -10.06 0.82 6.10
C LEU A 143 -10.75 -0.53 6.35
N PRO A 144 -11.87 -0.81 5.64
CA PRO A 144 -12.57 -2.08 5.80
C PRO A 144 -11.71 -3.23 5.30
N PRO A 145 -11.66 -4.35 6.06
CA PRO A 145 -10.97 -5.56 5.64
C PRO A 145 -11.65 -6.20 4.44
N VAL A 146 -10.95 -7.11 3.77
CA VAL A 146 -11.47 -7.89 2.65
C VAL A 146 -11.67 -9.33 3.09
N VAL A 147 -12.84 -9.90 2.78
CA VAL A 147 -13.10 -11.32 3.00
C VAL A 147 -12.75 -12.09 1.73
N ARG A 148 -11.86 -13.09 1.81
CA ARG A 148 -11.50 -13.99 0.71
C ARG A 148 -11.52 -15.42 1.21
N ASP A 149 -12.29 -16.29 0.57
CA ASP A 149 -12.41 -17.72 0.87
C ASP A 149 -12.72 -18.02 2.36
N GLY A 150 -13.52 -17.13 2.98
CA GLY A 150 -13.89 -17.23 4.40
C GLY A 150 -12.89 -16.57 5.36
N ASP A 151 -11.70 -16.21 4.91
CA ASP A 151 -10.67 -15.53 5.71
C ASP A 151 -10.77 -14.02 5.63
N LEU A 152 -10.41 -13.35 6.73
CA LEU A 152 -10.35 -11.90 6.84
C LEU A 152 -8.95 -11.40 6.52
N LEU A 153 -8.82 -10.64 5.44
CA LEU A 153 -7.57 -10.07 4.98
C LEU A 153 -7.48 -8.58 5.30
N CYS A 154 -6.31 -8.17 5.79
CA CYS A 154 -5.96 -6.78 6.09
C CYS A 154 -4.64 -6.40 5.42
N ASP A 155 -4.23 -5.13 5.58
CA ASP A 155 -2.97 -4.60 5.03
C ASP A 155 -1.78 -5.49 5.39
N GLY A 156 -1.00 -5.84 4.37
CA GLY A 156 0.16 -6.73 4.51
C GLY A 156 1.27 -6.16 5.37
N GLY A 157 1.29 -4.85 5.60
CA GLY A 157 2.32 -4.18 6.41
C GLY A 157 2.39 -4.63 7.86
N THR A 158 1.39 -5.36 8.35
CA THR A 158 1.41 -5.96 9.70
C THR A 158 2.40 -7.12 9.80
N PHE A 159 2.50 -7.97 8.77
CA PHE A 159 3.39 -9.14 8.75
C PHE A 159 4.64 -8.90 7.89
N ASN A 160 4.46 -8.40 6.67
CA ASN A 160 5.57 -8.22 5.74
C ASN A 160 5.40 -6.94 4.90
N ASN A 161 5.93 -5.84 5.43
CA ASN A 161 5.85 -4.55 4.76
C ASN A 161 6.81 -4.40 3.57
N PHE A 162 7.83 -5.24 3.49
CA PHE A 162 8.89 -5.18 2.47
C PHE A 162 9.29 -6.57 2.02
N PRO A 163 8.51 -7.23 1.13
CA PRO A 163 8.58 -8.67 0.83
C PRO A 163 9.77 -9.06 -0.08
N VAL A 164 10.98 -8.70 0.32
CA VAL A 164 12.23 -9.09 -0.37
C VAL A 164 12.48 -10.58 -0.27
N ASP A 165 12.16 -11.17 0.86
CA ASP A 165 12.24 -12.60 1.13
C ASP A 165 11.37 -13.38 0.14
N VAL A 166 10.12 -12.97 -0.06
CA VAL A 166 9.20 -13.56 -1.05
C VAL A 166 9.75 -13.42 -2.48
N MET A 167 10.28 -12.24 -2.84
CA MET A 167 10.85 -12.03 -4.17
C MET A 167 12.06 -12.95 -4.43
N ARG A 168 12.89 -13.16 -3.42
CA ARG A 168 14.10 -14.03 -3.55
C ARG A 168 13.79 -15.49 -3.81
N THR A 169 12.60 -15.96 -3.46
CA THR A 169 12.17 -17.33 -3.74
C THR A 169 11.63 -17.52 -5.16
N ARG A 170 11.45 -16.42 -5.94
CA ARG A 170 10.89 -16.49 -7.28
C ARG A 170 11.88 -17.04 -8.29
N ARG A 171 11.47 -18.04 -9.06
CA ARG A 171 12.29 -18.61 -10.13
C ARG A 171 12.55 -17.58 -11.23
N GLY A 172 13.76 -17.58 -11.77
CA GLY A 172 14.16 -16.66 -12.85
C GLY A 172 14.53 -15.25 -12.40
N ILE A 173 14.50 -14.96 -11.08
CA ILE A 173 14.94 -13.67 -10.54
C ILE A 173 16.38 -13.79 -10.06
N GLY A 174 17.33 -13.19 -10.80
CA GLY A 174 18.74 -13.16 -10.40
C GLY A 174 19.09 -11.96 -9.51
N THR A 175 18.50 -10.79 -9.78
CA THR A 175 18.75 -9.57 -9.02
C THR A 175 17.45 -9.03 -8.46
N VAL A 176 17.45 -8.64 -7.18
CA VAL A 176 16.32 -8.00 -6.53
C VAL A 176 16.68 -6.55 -6.18
N ILE A 177 15.87 -5.62 -6.65
CA ILE A 177 15.92 -4.20 -6.28
C ILE A 177 14.75 -3.92 -5.38
N GLY A 178 15.00 -3.35 -4.20
CA GLY A 178 13.98 -3.02 -3.22
C GLY A 178 13.95 -1.53 -2.89
N ALA A 179 12.75 -0.97 -2.77
CA ALA A 179 12.54 0.39 -2.29
C ALA A 179 11.82 0.34 -0.94
N ASP A 180 12.56 0.58 0.12
CA ASP A 180 12.04 0.71 1.48
C ASP A 180 11.75 2.18 1.80
N LEU A 181 10.51 2.45 2.20
CA LEU A 181 10.03 3.79 2.58
C LEU A 181 10.01 4.00 4.10
N SER A 182 10.54 3.06 4.86
CA SER A 182 10.57 3.14 6.32
C SER A 182 11.43 4.31 6.79
N ALA A 183 11.00 4.98 7.85
CA ALA A 183 11.81 6.03 8.47
C ALA A 183 13.02 5.39 9.18
N ARG A 184 14.23 5.76 8.76
CA ARG A 184 15.47 5.22 9.36
C ARG A 184 15.76 5.72 10.79
N LYS A 185 15.05 6.78 11.24
CA LYS A 185 15.24 7.34 12.58
C LYS A 185 14.17 6.79 13.51
N PRO A 186 14.53 5.99 14.52
CA PRO A 186 13.58 5.56 15.53
C PRO A 186 13.11 6.78 16.32
N HIS A 187 11.79 6.93 16.45
CA HIS A 187 11.18 7.92 17.34
C HIS A 187 10.97 7.27 18.71
N ARG A 188 11.78 7.66 19.69
CA ARG A 188 11.51 7.31 21.08
C ARG A 188 10.44 8.25 21.62
N LEU A 189 9.45 7.66 22.28
CA LEU A 189 8.43 8.42 22.97
C LEU A 189 8.97 8.83 24.36
N GLU A 190 8.70 10.07 24.75
CA GLU A 190 9.16 10.62 26.05
C GLU A 190 8.17 10.32 27.20
N PHE A 191 7.17 9.48 26.96
CA PHE A 191 6.15 9.11 27.94
C PHE A 191 6.05 7.59 28.05
N SER A 192 5.82 7.10 29.28
CA SER A 192 5.76 5.67 29.61
C SER A 192 4.41 5.04 29.30
N GLU A 193 3.35 5.83 29.26
CA GLU A 193 1.99 5.39 29.01
C GLU A 193 1.34 6.15 27.84
N VAL A 194 0.48 5.48 27.09
CA VAL A 194 -0.24 6.13 25.99
C VAL A 194 -1.21 7.16 26.60
N PRO A 195 -1.10 8.45 26.22
CA PRO A 195 -1.98 9.49 26.74
C PRO A 195 -3.43 9.21 26.37
N SER A 196 -4.36 9.55 27.27
CA SER A 196 -5.79 9.44 26.99
C SER A 196 -6.19 10.30 25.79
N SER A 197 -7.27 9.90 25.10
CA SER A 197 -7.79 10.65 23.94
C SER A 197 -8.11 12.11 24.28
N TRP A 198 -8.57 12.40 25.51
CA TRP A 198 -8.81 13.76 26.00
C TRP A 198 -7.51 14.56 26.19
N ALA A 199 -6.46 13.93 26.70
CA ALA A 199 -5.15 14.57 26.85
C ALA A 199 -4.56 14.93 25.48
N LEU A 200 -4.67 14.02 24.49
CA LEU A 200 -4.24 14.25 23.12
C LEU A 200 -5.05 15.36 22.44
N LEU A 201 -6.38 15.35 22.61
CA LEU A 201 -7.25 16.38 22.06
C LEU A 201 -6.91 17.75 22.63
N ARG A 202 -6.77 17.86 23.95
CA ARG A 202 -6.38 19.12 24.64
C ARG A 202 -5.00 19.60 24.17
N ASP A 203 -4.06 18.69 23.95
CA ASP A 203 -2.71 19.04 23.48
C ASP A 203 -2.70 19.51 22.02
N ARG A 204 -3.65 19.04 21.19
CA ARG A 204 -3.81 19.47 19.79
C ARG A 204 -4.18 20.95 19.67
N PHE A 205 -4.90 21.51 20.64
CA PHE A 205 -5.25 22.95 20.68
C PHE A 205 -4.09 23.83 21.14
N ARG A 206 -2.97 23.27 21.59
CA ARG A 206 -1.77 24.02 21.92
C ARG A 206 -0.98 24.40 20.69
N PRO A 207 -0.29 25.55 20.70
CA PRO A 207 0.70 25.88 19.66
C PRO A 207 1.71 24.73 19.48
N ARG A 208 2.10 24.44 18.24
CA ARG A 208 2.99 23.31 17.91
C ARG A 208 4.24 23.23 18.80
N LYS A 209 4.84 24.38 19.17
CA LYS A 209 6.04 24.46 20.02
C LYS A 209 5.77 24.06 21.48
N LEU A 210 4.53 24.10 21.95
CA LEU A 210 4.12 23.82 23.34
C LEU A 210 3.43 22.47 23.50
N ARG A 211 3.34 21.67 22.45
CA ARG A 211 2.74 20.34 22.52
C ARG A 211 3.62 19.39 23.33
N ARG A 212 3.00 18.74 24.32
CA ARG A 212 3.65 17.76 25.20
C ARG A 212 3.79 16.39 24.54
N TYR A 213 2.83 16.02 23.71
CA TYR A 213 2.79 14.68 23.10
C TYR A 213 3.16 14.77 21.63
N LYS A 214 4.42 14.47 21.31
CA LYS A 214 4.92 14.36 19.95
C LYS A 214 4.71 12.92 19.46
N LEU A 215 3.48 12.59 19.08
CA LEU A 215 3.19 11.31 18.44
C LEU A 215 3.69 11.33 17.00
N PRO A 216 4.35 10.25 16.53
CA PRO A 216 4.61 10.09 15.12
C PRO A 216 3.28 10.06 14.37
N ALA A 217 3.19 10.69 13.21
CA ALA A 217 1.98 10.63 12.40
C ALA A 217 1.80 9.20 11.91
N LEU A 218 0.67 8.56 12.27
CA LEU A 218 0.33 7.20 11.82
C LEU A 218 0.10 7.12 10.30
N THR A 219 0.00 8.27 9.64
CA THR A 219 -0.34 8.42 8.22
C THR A 219 0.75 9.10 7.39
N ALA A 220 1.94 9.24 7.95
CA ALA A 220 3.04 9.90 7.24
C ALA A 220 3.91 8.91 6.49
#